data_e2850ece88480bc5713d746853f589e3
#
_entry.id   e2850ece88480bc5713d746853f589e3
#
_cell.length_a   1.000
_cell.length_b   1.000
_cell.length_c   1.000
_cell.angle_alpha   90.00
_cell.angle_beta   90.00
_cell.angle_gamma   90.00
#
_symmetry.space_group_name_H-M   'P 1'
#
loop_
_entity.id
_entity.type
_entity.pdbx_description
1 polymer ?
#
loop_
_entity_poly.entity_id
_entity_poly.type
_entity_poly.pdbx_seq_one_letter_code
_entity_poly.pdbx_strand_id
1 'polypeptide(L)'
;DSFSFPRIYTEPAQSPADNFAAQGDVLKALHADQFSLFGSVRVHPSSQDILLTPGLVHQANGGVLILSAATMLSQFDLWQRLKHILQTQTFDWYSAHPFKTLPCDIPSYPLNLKVVILGNRTEIATLGELEEDLYSLADYAEIESYYSVAQPKAQENWANYVLALASKYELDLDLTALNKLYQLLVRESEDRFLINISPLKITEMLLNAATLSQKQTLSAVDFEQAFKQKNEQHGFLRERTYADILNEQIYVETNGEIVGQINGLSVIEYPGTPVCFGEPSRISCLVQFGDGEVVDVERKNELAGNLHGKGMMISEACLASILELPSQLPFSASLVFEQSYGEIDGDSASLAIFSVLVSALSDLPLPQNIAITGTIDQFGLVHAVGGVNDKIEGFFTICQRRGLTGKQGVIIPATTIQQLSL
;
A
#
# COMPACT_ATOMS: atom_id res chain seq x y z
N ASP A 1 -64.72 30.48 -5.31
CA ASP A 1 -63.40 30.06 -4.84
C ASP A 1 -63.34 28.53 -4.78
N SER A 2 -62.80 27.89 -5.82
CA SER A 2 -62.57 26.46 -5.82
C SER A 2 -61.31 26.19 -5.00
N PHE A 3 -61.43 25.61 -3.82
CA PHE A 3 -60.32 25.06 -3.08
C PHE A 3 -59.77 23.90 -3.88
N SER A 4 -58.59 24.07 -4.52
CA SER A 4 -57.83 22.98 -5.09
C SER A 4 -56.82 22.46 -4.07
N PHE A 5 -56.89 21.18 -3.75
CA PHE A 5 -55.88 20.54 -2.89
C PHE A 5 -54.59 20.42 -3.65
N PRO A 6 -53.43 20.58 -2.97
CA PRO A 6 -52.12 20.31 -3.58
C PRO A 6 -52.04 18.87 -4.08
N ARG A 7 -51.47 18.68 -5.27
CA ARG A 7 -51.27 17.36 -5.87
C ARG A 7 -49.80 16.95 -5.71
N ILE A 8 -49.58 15.66 -5.57
CA ILE A 8 -48.24 15.09 -5.48
C ILE A 8 -47.91 14.40 -6.80
N TYR A 9 -46.82 14.81 -7.43
CA TYR A 9 -46.32 14.25 -8.68
C TYR A 9 -44.91 13.68 -8.47
N THR A 10 -44.58 12.63 -9.20
CA THR A 10 -43.22 12.09 -9.29
C THR A 10 -42.64 12.33 -10.67
N GLU A 11 -41.40 12.82 -10.73
CA GLU A 11 -40.68 12.91 -11.99
C GLU A 11 -40.37 11.50 -12.52
N PRO A 12 -40.46 11.26 -13.83
CA PRO A 12 -40.02 9.99 -14.42
C PRO A 12 -38.56 9.78 -14.14
N ALA A 13 -38.19 8.55 -13.74
CA ALA A 13 -36.79 8.19 -13.65
C ALA A 13 -36.15 8.22 -15.04
N GLN A 14 -34.87 8.52 -15.10
CA GLN A 14 -34.10 8.43 -16.33
C GLN A 14 -33.95 6.97 -16.83
N SER A 15 -34.25 5.99 -15.99
CA SER A 15 -34.35 4.57 -16.30
C SER A 15 -35.77 4.22 -16.78
N PRO A 16 -35.94 3.27 -17.73
CA PRO A 16 -37.27 2.82 -18.17
C PRO A 16 -38.11 2.11 -17.11
N ALA A 17 -37.56 1.91 -15.93
CA ALA A 17 -38.27 1.30 -14.82
C ALA A 17 -39.09 2.31 -14.00
N ASP A 18 -40.12 1.84 -13.36
CA ASP A 18 -41.00 2.64 -12.49
C ASP A 18 -40.20 3.29 -11.35
N ASN A 19 -40.39 4.58 -11.11
CA ASN A 19 -39.56 5.42 -10.24
C ASN A 19 -39.34 4.89 -8.84
N PHE A 20 -40.28 4.16 -8.31
CA PHE A 20 -40.29 3.67 -6.94
C PHE A 20 -40.53 2.15 -6.82
N ALA A 21 -40.62 1.46 -7.96
CA ALA A 21 -40.77 0.01 -7.93
C ALA A 21 -39.50 -0.69 -7.48
N ALA A 22 -39.64 -1.75 -6.70
CA ALA A 22 -38.51 -2.60 -6.33
C ALA A 22 -37.94 -3.31 -7.58
N GLN A 23 -36.72 -3.00 -7.95
CA GLN A 23 -36.10 -3.50 -9.19
C GLN A 23 -35.07 -4.59 -8.96
N GLY A 24 -34.51 -4.67 -7.76
CA GLY A 24 -33.45 -5.61 -7.43
C GLY A 24 -32.09 -5.31 -8.08
N ASP A 25 -31.90 -4.10 -8.61
CA ASP A 25 -30.68 -3.70 -9.29
C ASP A 25 -29.53 -3.42 -8.33
N VAL A 26 -28.31 -3.53 -8.82
CA VAL A 26 -27.08 -3.13 -8.13
C VAL A 26 -26.62 -1.80 -8.67
N LEU A 27 -26.70 -0.75 -7.85
CA LEU A 27 -26.27 0.60 -8.20
C LEU A 27 -24.97 0.95 -7.48
N LYS A 28 -24.04 1.57 -8.19
CA LYS A 28 -22.76 2.03 -7.65
C LYS A 28 -22.70 3.56 -7.72
N ALA A 29 -22.58 4.20 -6.55
CA ALA A 29 -22.43 5.63 -6.41
C ALA A 29 -21.26 5.94 -5.45
N LEU A 30 -20.06 6.08 -6.00
CA LEU A 30 -18.86 6.38 -5.19
C LEU A 30 -18.88 7.83 -4.68
N HIS A 31 -19.55 8.71 -5.40
CA HIS A 31 -19.79 10.11 -5.00
C HIS A 31 -21.29 10.35 -4.97
N ALA A 32 -21.78 10.80 -3.85
CA ALA A 32 -23.18 11.13 -3.68
C ALA A 32 -23.32 12.35 -2.75
N ASP A 33 -24.35 13.15 -2.98
CA ASP A 33 -24.79 14.19 -2.10
C ASP A 33 -26.21 13.91 -1.61
N GLN A 34 -26.77 14.79 -0.78
CA GLN A 34 -28.10 14.62 -0.24
C GLN A 34 -29.17 14.49 -1.33
N PHE A 35 -29.06 15.26 -2.41
CA PHE A 35 -30.07 15.28 -3.46
C PHE A 35 -29.97 14.05 -4.38
N SER A 36 -28.76 13.68 -4.77
CA SER A 36 -28.55 12.47 -5.58
C SER A 36 -28.93 11.20 -4.81
N LEU A 37 -28.60 11.15 -3.51
CA LEU A 37 -28.83 9.95 -2.69
C LEU A 37 -30.31 9.81 -2.31
N PHE A 38 -30.93 10.88 -1.79
CA PHE A 38 -32.27 10.83 -1.21
C PHE A 38 -33.36 11.51 -2.07
N GLY A 39 -32.97 12.08 -3.20
CA GLY A 39 -33.90 12.83 -4.03
C GLY A 39 -34.26 14.19 -3.48
N SER A 40 -35.29 14.82 -4.04
CA SER A 40 -35.72 16.15 -3.66
C SER A 40 -37.23 16.33 -3.71
N VAL A 41 -37.69 17.29 -2.95
CA VAL A 41 -39.10 17.74 -2.93
C VAL A 41 -39.13 19.17 -3.42
N ARG A 42 -39.92 19.45 -4.46
CA ARG A 42 -40.14 20.80 -4.96
C ARG A 42 -41.62 21.15 -4.81
N VAL A 43 -41.92 22.38 -4.41
CA VAL A 43 -43.28 22.90 -4.28
C VAL A 43 -43.47 23.95 -5.35
N HIS A 44 -44.51 23.81 -6.16
CA HIS A 44 -44.86 24.79 -7.18
C HIS A 44 -45.37 26.09 -6.52
N PRO A 45 -44.81 27.25 -6.87
CA PRO A 45 -45.10 28.48 -6.13
C PRO A 45 -46.58 28.90 -6.11
N SER A 46 -47.30 28.66 -7.21
CA SER A 46 -48.67 29.12 -7.36
C SER A 46 -49.74 28.08 -6.99
N SER A 47 -49.58 26.82 -7.47
CA SER A 47 -50.53 25.75 -7.23
C SER A 47 -50.31 25.00 -5.91
N GLN A 48 -49.14 25.22 -5.28
CA GLN A 48 -48.68 24.44 -4.12
C GLN A 48 -48.54 22.93 -4.39
N ASP A 49 -48.56 22.51 -5.65
CA ASP A 49 -48.34 21.14 -6.03
C ASP A 49 -46.92 20.70 -5.66
N ILE A 50 -46.80 19.45 -5.22
CA ILE A 50 -45.51 18.86 -4.80
C ILE A 50 -44.99 18.00 -5.92
N LEU A 51 -43.71 18.21 -6.30
CA LEU A 51 -42.97 17.38 -7.24
C LEU A 51 -41.88 16.62 -6.50
N LEU A 52 -41.96 15.30 -6.51
CA LEU A 52 -40.97 14.39 -5.93
C LEU A 52 -40.00 13.92 -6.99
N THR A 53 -38.71 14.10 -6.75
CA THR A 53 -37.65 13.57 -7.58
C THR A 53 -36.98 12.42 -6.83
N PRO A 54 -37.02 11.15 -7.34
CA PRO A 54 -36.41 10.01 -6.67
C PRO A 54 -34.89 10.12 -6.64
N GLY A 55 -34.27 9.67 -5.53
CA GLY A 55 -32.82 9.53 -5.40
C GLY A 55 -32.36 8.09 -5.61
N LEU A 56 -31.07 7.87 -5.45
CA LEU A 56 -30.44 6.54 -5.63
C LEU A 56 -31.03 5.49 -4.68
N VAL A 57 -31.42 5.84 -3.47
CA VAL A 57 -32.08 4.91 -2.53
C VAL A 57 -33.40 4.37 -3.08
N HIS A 58 -34.15 5.17 -3.83
CA HIS A 58 -35.39 4.76 -4.47
C HIS A 58 -35.11 3.87 -5.68
N GLN A 59 -34.11 4.22 -6.49
CA GLN A 59 -33.70 3.44 -7.67
C GLN A 59 -33.12 2.07 -7.26
N ALA A 60 -32.46 2.00 -6.10
CA ALA A 60 -31.91 0.76 -5.55
C ALA A 60 -32.93 -0.06 -4.72
N ASN A 61 -34.19 0.38 -4.62
CA ASN A 61 -35.20 -0.31 -3.83
C ASN A 61 -35.38 -1.78 -4.30
N GLY A 62 -35.34 -2.70 -3.37
CA GLY A 62 -35.33 -4.15 -3.65
C GLY A 62 -33.97 -4.71 -4.08
N GLY A 63 -32.93 -3.90 -4.19
CA GLY A 63 -31.61 -4.24 -4.64
C GLY A 63 -30.49 -3.84 -3.69
N VAL A 64 -29.35 -3.45 -4.26
CA VAL A 64 -28.12 -3.12 -3.54
C VAL A 64 -27.60 -1.75 -3.97
N LEU A 65 -27.27 -0.91 -3.00
CA LEU A 65 -26.61 0.38 -3.21
C LEU A 65 -25.17 0.30 -2.69
N ILE A 66 -24.20 0.54 -3.58
CA ILE A 66 -22.78 0.55 -3.24
C ILE A 66 -22.32 2.00 -3.11
N LEU A 67 -21.80 2.35 -1.93
CA LEU A 67 -21.35 3.69 -1.56
C LEU A 67 -19.91 3.70 -1.11
N SER A 68 -19.26 4.87 -1.16
CA SER A 68 -17.91 5.07 -0.62
C SER A 68 -17.95 5.48 0.85
N ALA A 69 -17.11 4.87 1.67
CA ALA A 69 -16.89 5.28 3.05
C ALA A 69 -16.41 6.74 3.15
N ALA A 70 -15.53 7.16 2.24
CA ALA A 70 -15.05 8.55 2.17
C ALA A 70 -16.19 9.55 2.00
N THR A 71 -17.20 9.23 1.17
CA THR A 71 -18.39 10.07 1.00
C THR A 71 -19.20 10.14 2.28
N MET A 72 -19.39 9.01 2.97
CA MET A 72 -20.12 8.98 4.25
C MET A 72 -19.38 9.75 5.36
N LEU A 73 -18.06 9.67 5.39
CA LEU A 73 -17.24 10.41 6.36
C LEU A 73 -17.23 11.92 6.11
N SER A 74 -17.18 12.33 4.85
CA SER A 74 -17.18 13.76 4.48
C SER A 74 -18.54 14.44 4.73
N GLN A 75 -19.62 13.67 4.74
CA GLN A 75 -20.98 14.12 4.93
C GLN A 75 -21.72 13.15 5.85
N PHE A 76 -21.36 13.14 7.12
CA PHE A 76 -21.86 12.17 8.09
C PHE A 76 -23.37 12.15 8.26
N ASP A 77 -24.04 13.28 8.01
CA ASP A 77 -25.50 13.37 8.00
C ASP A 77 -26.16 12.41 6.98
N LEU A 78 -25.46 12.13 5.86
CA LEU A 78 -25.95 11.15 4.88
C LEU A 78 -25.98 9.74 5.47
N TRP A 79 -24.95 9.38 6.25
CA TRP A 79 -24.91 8.12 6.96
C TRP A 79 -26.04 8.01 7.99
N GLN A 80 -26.24 9.03 8.80
CA GLN A 80 -27.26 9.02 9.83
C GLN A 80 -28.67 8.83 9.22
N ARG A 81 -28.95 9.51 8.12
CA ARG A 81 -30.23 9.35 7.41
C ARG A 81 -30.35 7.95 6.78
N LEU A 82 -29.30 7.47 6.15
CA LEU A 82 -29.25 6.13 5.56
C LEU A 82 -29.45 5.03 6.62
N LYS A 83 -28.79 5.15 7.77
CA LYS A 83 -28.95 4.28 8.93
C LYS A 83 -30.41 4.20 9.37
N HIS A 84 -31.08 5.35 9.50
CA HIS A 84 -32.49 5.40 9.86
C HIS A 84 -33.37 4.67 8.86
N ILE A 85 -33.12 4.87 7.55
CA ILE A 85 -33.85 4.16 6.49
C ILE A 85 -33.62 2.65 6.57
N LEU A 86 -32.41 2.21 6.81
CA LEU A 86 -32.06 0.78 6.92
C LEU A 86 -32.74 0.12 8.13
N GLN A 87 -32.82 0.84 9.25
CA GLN A 87 -33.45 0.34 10.48
C GLN A 87 -34.98 0.31 10.40
N THR A 88 -35.61 1.32 9.80
CA THR A 88 -37.06 1.46 9.74
C THR A 88 -37.68 0.85 8.49
N GLN A 89 -36.87 0.61 7.45
CA GLN A 89 -37.31 0.19 6.12
C GLN A 89 -38.34 1.17 5.51
N THR A 90 -38.25 2.43 5.87
CA THR A 90 -39.14 3.50 5.39
C THR A 90 -38.32 4.73 5.01
N PHE A 91 -38.84 5.48 4.03
CA PHE A 91 -38.27 6.74 3.59
C PHE A 91 -39.26 7.85 3.81
N ASP A 92 -38.81 8.89 4.52
CA ASP A 92 -39.63 10.09 4.75
C ASP A 92 -39.10 11.23 3.89
N TRP A 93 -40.03 11.90 3.22
CA TRP A 93 -39.72 13.07 2.42
C TRP A 93 -39.68 14.33 3.30
N TYR A 94 -38.60 15.07 3.22
CA TYR A 94 -38.42 16.33 3.94
C TYR A 94 -38.31 17.49 2.97
N SER A 95 -38.73 18.68 3.40
CA SER A 95 -38.49 19.91 2.66
C SER A 95 -36.97 20.12 2.51
N ALA A 96 -36.54 20.48 1.30
CA ALA A 96 -35.15 20.86 1.06
C ALA A 96 -34.72 22.13 1.84
N HIS A 97 -35.67 22.86 2.39
CA HIS A 97 -35.42 24.10 3.12
C HIS A 97 -35.89 23.95 4.56
N PRO A 98 -35.02 24.05 5.58
CA PRO A 98 -35.33 23.75 6.97
C PRO A 98 -36.44 24.67 7.57
N PHE A 99 -36.66 25.83 6.95
CA PHE A 99 -37.67 26.81 7.41
C PHE A 99 -38.94 26.84 6.56
N LYS A 100 -39.08 25.94 5.57
CA LYS A 100 -40.29 25.85 4.75
C LYS A 100 -41.02 24.57 5.07
N THR A 101 -42.23 24.71 5.59
CA THR A 101 -43.14 23.57 5.75
C THR A 101 -43.71 23.15 4.41
N LEU A 102 -43.93 21.86 4.24
CA LEU A 102 -44.64 21.34 3.07
C LEU A 102 -46.13 21.68 3.18
N PRO A 103 -46.81 21.96 2.06
CA PRO A 103 -48.24 22.32 2.06
C PRO A 103 -49.16 21.16 2.48
N CYS A 104 -48.68 19.92 2.47
CA CYS A 104 -49.34 18.74 2.98
C CYS A 104 -48.31 17.70 3.42
N ASP A 105 -48.76 16.74 4.22
CA ASP A 105 -47.94 15.58 4.61
C ASP A 105 -47.78 14.63 3.42
N ILE A 106 -46.53 14.20 3.21
CA ILE A 106 -46.20 13.18 2.22
C ILE A 106 -46.10 11.86 2.98
N PRO A 107 -46.85 10.81 2.59
CA PRO A 107 -46.74 9.52 3.24
C PRO A 107 -45.33 8.94 3.15
N SER A 108 -44.90 8.27 4.22
CA SER A 108 -43.65 7.51 4.23
C SER A 108 -43.67 6.43 3.16
N TYR A 109 -42.54 6.25 2.48
CA TYR A 109 -42.41 5.28 1.41
C TYR A 109 -41.65 4.02 1.88
N PRO A 110 -42.13 2.80 1.66
CA PRO A 110 -41.42 1.60 2.06
C PRO A 110 -40.18 1.40 1.19
N LEU A 111 -39.01 1.26 1.82
CA LEU A 111 -37.74 0.97 1.16
C LEU A 111 -37.12 -0.29 1.75
N ASN A 112 -36.85 -1.26 0.87
CA ASN A 112 -36.09 -2.46 1.21
C ASN A 112 -34.81 -2.47 0.36
N LEU A 113 -33.74 -2.00 0.97
CA LEU A 113 -32.48 -1.87 0.26
C LEU A 113 -31.35 -2.44 1.10
N LYS A 114 -30.36 -3.05 0.43
CA LYS A 114 -29.07 -3.41 1.03
C LYS A 114 -28.04 -2.37 0.66
N VAL A 115 -27.15 -2.06 1.61
CA VAL A 115 -26.08 -1.11 1.38
C VAL A 115 -24.73 -1.82 1.54
N VAL A 116 -23.81 -1.56 0.62
CA VAL A 116 -22.42 -1.98 0.70
C VAL A 116 -21.57 -0.70 0.76
N ILE A 117 -20.81 -0.55 1.83
CA ILE A 117 -19.88 0.57 1.99
C ILE A 117 -18.48 0.08 1.67
N LEU A 118 -17.84 0.71 0.66
CA LEU A 118 -16.48 0.42 0.24
C LEU A 118 -15.53 1.48 0.78
N GLY A 119 -14.47 1.05 1.43
CA GLY A 119 -13.42 1.94 1.92
C GLY A 119 -12.12 1.20 2.20
N ASN A 120 -11.04 1.92 2.41
CA ASN A 120 -9.81 1.35 2.94
C ASN A 120 -9.94 1.12 4.47
N ARG A 121 -8.97 0.44 5.06
CA ARG A 121 -9.00 0.13 6.51
C ARG A 121 -9.13 1.37 7.39
N THR A 122 -8.45 2.45 7.05
CA THR A 122 -8.51 3.71 7.82
C THR A 122 -9.89 4.34 7.74
N GLU A 123 -10.49 4.40 6.55
CA GLU A 123 -11.84 4.94 6.36
C GLU A 123 -12.89 4.11 7.12
N ILE A 124 -12.81 2.79 7.05
CA ILE A 124 -13.74 1.91 7.79
C ILE A 124 -13.52 2.02 9.30
N ALA A 125 -12.26 2.09 9.78
CA ALA A 125 -11.97 2.30 11.19
C ALA A 125 -12.54 3.63 11.69
N THR A 126 -12.34 4.73 10.94
CA THR A 126 -12.90 6.04 11.28
C THR A 126 -14.44 6.03 11.31
N LEU A 127 -15.06 5.31 10.36
CA LEU A 127 -16.52 5.15 10.37
C LEU A 127 -16.98 4.38 11.63
N GLY A 128 -16.24 3.35 12.04
CA GLY A 128 -16.50 2.58 13.25
C GLY A 128 -16.32 3.40 14.55
N GLU A 129 -15.36 4.32 14.57
CA GLU A 129 -15.18 5.26 15.70
C GLU A 129 -16.34 6.25 15.84
N LEU A 130 -16.90 6.70 14.71
CA LEU A 130 -18.05 7.61 14.68
C LEU A 130 -19.40 6.89 14.91
N GLU A 131 -19.46 5.60 14.63
CA GLU A 131 -20.63 4.75 14.74
C GLU A 131 -20.30 3.51 15.57
N GLU A 132 -20.45 3.60 16.87
CA GLU A 132 -20.10 2.53 17.84
C GLU A 132 -20.82 1.21 17.54
N ASP A 133 -22.04 1.28 17.01
CA ASP A 133 -22.87 0.11 16.71
C ASP A 133 -22.72 -0.39 15.26
N LEU A 134 -21.71 0.05 14.51
CA LEU A 134 -21.55 -0.28 13.08
C LEU A 134 -21.66 -1.77 12.81
N TYR A 135 -20.97 -2.59 13.59
CA TYR A 135 -20.95 -4.05 13.40
C TYR A 135 -22.14 -4.80 14.01
N SER A 136 -23.06 -4.09 14.67
CA SER A 136 -24.39 -4.60 14.99
C SER A 136 -25.37 -4.42 13.82
N LEU A 137 -25.05 -3.50 12.89
CA LEU A 137 -25.84 -3.15 11.72
C LEU A 137 -25.34 -3.77 10.42
N ALA A 138 -24.04 -4.07 10.32
CA ALA A 138 -23.40 -4.52 9.11
C ALA A 138 -22.39 -5.64 9.37
N ASP A 139 -22.25 -6.52 8.38
CA ASP A 139 -21.19 -7.52 8.35
C ASP A 139 -19.91 -6.90 7.74
N TYR A 140 -18.76 -7.34 8.25
CA TYR A 140 -17.46 -6.95 7.74
C TYR A 140 -16.95 -7.96 6.72
N ALA A 141 -16.40 -7.48 5.62
CA ALA A 141 -15.68 -8.28 4.64
C ALA A 141 -14.43 -7.55 4.17
N GLU A 142 -13.36 -8.27 3.96
CA GLU A 142 -12.08 -7.73 3.48
C GLU A 142 -11.68 -8.44 2.18
N ILE A 143 -11.18 -7.67 1.22
CA ILE A 143 -10.74 -8.18 -0.08
C ILE A 143 -9.31 -7.70 -0.29
N GLU A 144 -8.42 -8.63 -0.58
CA GLU A 144 -7.04 -8.33 -0.97
C GLU A 144 -6.89 -8.29 -2.48
N SER A 145 -5.96 -7.45 -2.94
CA SER A 145 -5.58 -7.40 -4.36
C SER A 145 -4.58 -8.49 -4.74
N TYR A 146 -4.28 -9.43 -3.84
CA TYR A 146 -3.32 -10.50 -4.07
C TYR A 146 -4.02 -11.84 -4.25
N TYR A 147 -3.51 -12.64 -5.18
CA TYR A 147 -4.01 -13.95 -5.52
C TYR A 147 -2.89 -14.99 -5.47
N SER A 148 -3.15 -16.10 -4.80
CA SER A 148 -2.15 -17.17 -4.70
C SER A 148 -2.05 -17.95 -6.01
N VAL A 149 -0.84 -18.03 -6.55
CA VAL A 149 -0.50 -18.74 -7.80
C VAL A 149 0.38 -19.97 -7.55
N ALA A 150 0.39 -20.49 -6.32
CA ALA A 150 1.16 -21.67 -5.93
C ALA A 150 0.73 -22.95 -6.68
N GLN A 151 -0.51 -23.00 -7.20
CA GLN A 151 -1.05 -24.13 -7.91
C GLN A 151 -1.13 -23.86 -9.43
N PRO A 152 -0.81 -24.86 -10.30
CA PRO A 152 -0.86 -24.67 -11.76
C PRO A 152 -2.21 -24.16 -12.26
N LYS A 153 -3.31 -24.64 -11.67
CA LYS A 153 -4.67 -24.17 -12.04
C LYS A 153 -4.90 -22.70 -11.71
N ALA A 154 -4.31 -22.19 -10.63
CA ALA A 154 -4.38 -20.79 -10.27
C ALA A 154 -3.62 -19.90 -11.26
N GLN A 155 -2.48 -20.37 -11.78
CA GLN A 155 -1.72 -19.68 -12.83
C GLN A 155 -2.52 -19.60 -14.13
N GLU A 156 -3.18 -20.69 -14.54
CA GLU A 156 -4.06 -20.70 -15.71
C GLU A 156 -5.25 -19.74 -15.54
N ASN A 157 -5.88 -19.72 -14.37
CA ASN A 157 -6.98 -18.81 -14.06
C ASN A 157 -6.52 -17.35 -14.14
N TRP A 158 -5.35 -17.04 -13.60
CA TRP A 158 -4.76 -15.72 -13.70
C TRP A 158 -4.49 -15.32 -15.15
N ALA A 159 -3.90 -16.20 -15.97
CA ALA A 159 -3.63 -15.91 -17.38
C ALA A 159 -4.93 -15.62 -18.14
N ASN A 160 -5.98 -16.43 -17.94
CA ASN A 160 -7.29 -16.21 -18.54
C ASN A 160 -7.92 -14.88 -18.11
N TYR A 161 -7.75 -14.50 -16.84
CA TYR A 161 -8.23 -13.22 -16.32
C TYR A 161 -7.51 -12.03 -17.00
N VAL A 162 -6.19 -12.10 -17.14
CA VAL A 162 -5.40 -11.06 -17.83
C VAL A 162 -5.79 -10.94 -19.29
N LEU A 163 -5.94 -12.07 -19.99
CA LEU A 163 -6.38 -12.09 -21.40
C LEU A 163 -7.78 -11.47 -21.55
N ALA A 164 -8.70 -11.75 -20.62
CA ALA A 164 -10.02 -11.14 -20.61
C ALA A 164 -9.96 -9.61 -20.36
N LEU A 165 -9.04 -9.13 -19.53
CA LEU A 165 -8.79 -7.69 -19.36
C LEU A 165 -8.21 -7.07 -20.62
N ALA A 166 -7.22 -7.69 -21.23
CA ALA A 166 -6.57 -7.20 -22.45
C ALA A 166 -7.57 -7.09 -23.62
N SER A 167 -8.44 -8.09 -23.77
CA SER A 167 -9.46 -8.11 -24.84
C SER A 167 -10.46 -6.95 -24.77
N LYS A 168 -10.71 -6.39 -23.56
CA LYS A 168 -11.56 -5.18 -23.42
C LYS A 168 -10.98 -3.94 -24.09
N TYR A 169 -9.68 -3.95 -24.34
CA TYR A 169 -8.93 -2.86 -24.97
C TYR A 169 -8.41 -3.25 -26.36
N GLU A 170 -8.93 -4.34 -26.92
CA GLU A 170 -8.51 -4.87 -28.24
C GLU A 170 -7.01 -5.20 -28.28
N LEU A 171 -6.45 -5.66 -27.15
CA LEU A 171 -5.04 -6.04 -27.04
C LEU A 171 -4.90 -7.56 -27.00
N ASP A 172 -3.90 -8.05 -27.72
CA ASP A 172 -3.45 -9.44 -27.68
C ASP A 172 -2.12 -9.55 -26.95
N LEU A 173 -1.93 -10.65 -26.23
CA LEU A 173 -0.69 -10.95 -25.51
C LEU A 173 -0.11 -12.25 -26.01
N ASP A 174 1.16 -12.24 -26.40
CA ASP A 174 1.88 -13.48 -26.62
C ASP A 174 2.31 -14.12 -25.28
N LEU A 175 2.82 -15.33 -25.33
CA LEU A 175 3.24 -16.05 -24.12
C LEU A 175 4.40 -15.32 -23.39
N THR A 176 5.26 -14.63 -24.13
CA THR A 176 6.38 -13.87 -23.53
C THR A 176 5.87 -12.66 -22.77
N ALA A 177 4.84 -11.99 -23.27
CA ALA A 177 4.15 -10.87 -22.61
C ALA A 177 3.51 -11.32 -21.30
N LEU A 178 2.76 -12.43 -21.31
CA LEU A 178 2.15 -12.99 -20.10
C LEU A 178 3.20 -13.34 -19.04
N ASN A 179 4.30 -13.99 -19.44
CA ASN A 179 5.37 -14.32 -18.51
C ASN A 179 6.04 -13.09 -17.91
N LYS A 180 6.26 -12.03 -18.73
CA LYS A 180 6.87 -10.80 -18.25
C LYS A 180 5.94 -10.05 -17.31
N LEU A 181 4.67 -9.93 -17.65
CA LEU A 181 3.67 -9.32 -16.80
C LEU A 181 3.54 -10.08 -15.46
N TYR A 182 3.56 -11.41 -15.51
CA TYR A 182 3.60 -12.25 -14.32
C TYR A 182 4.79 -11.90 -13.41
N GLN A 183 6.01 -11.85 -13.96
CA GLN A 183 7.22 -11.50 -13.21
C GLN A 183 7.11 -10.12 -12.55
N LEU A 184 6.62 -9.10 -13.28
CA LEU A 184 6.47 -7.75 -12.77
C LEU A 184 5.45 -7.65 -11.64
N LEU A 185 4.34 -8.39 -11.72
CA LEU A 185 3.29 -8.40 -10.70
C LEU A 185 3.67 -9.22 -9.46
N VAL A 186 4.42 -10.32 -9.63
CA VAL A 186 4.99 -11.09 -8.51
C VAL A 186 6.03 -10.29 -7.76
N ARG A 187 6.88 -9.53 -8.47
CA ARG A 187 7.88 -8.66 -7.85
C ARG A 187 7.24 -7.67 -6.85
N GLU A 188 6.09 -7.14 -7.18
CA GLU A 188 5.40 -6.17 -6.35
C GLU A 188 4.88 -6.75 -5.03
N SER A 189 4.52 -8.04 -5.02
CA SER A 189 4.06 -8.72 -3.81
C SER A 189 5.18 -9.12 -2.85
N GLU A 190 6.43 -9.10 -3.30
CA GLU A 190 7.59 -9.69 -2.61
C GLU A 190 7.41 -11.17 -2.23
N ASP A 191 6.52 -11.87 -2.94
CA ASP A 191 6.29 -13.31 -2.76
C ASP A 191 6.02 -13.95 -4.13
N ARG A 192 6.88 -14.92 -4.52
CA ARG A 192 6.76 -15.63 -5.80
C ARG A 192 5.46 -16.40 -6.00
N PHE A 193 4.70 -16.62 -4.93
CA PHE A 193 3.43 -17.34 -4.95
C PHE A 193 2.21 -16.42 -4.85
N LEU A 194 2.42 -15.12 -4.72
CA LEU A 194 1.36 -14.12 -4.69
C LEU A 194 1.50 -13.17 -5.88
N ILE A 195 0.40 -12.87 -6.52
CA ILE A 195 0.36 -11.95 -7.66
C ILE A 195 -0.70 -10.88 -7.43
N ASN A 196 -0.36 -9.63 -7.77
CA ASN A 196 -1.35 -8.56 -7.72
C ASN A 196 -2.36 -8.72 -8.85
N ILE A 197 -3.65 -8.79 -8.51
CA ILE A 197 -4.76 -8.95 -9.46
C ILE A 197 -5.62 -7.70 -9.60
N SER A 198 -5.16 -6.55 -9.11
CA SER A 198 -5.89 -5.28 -9.28
C SER A 198 -6.15 -5.02 -10.77
N PRO A 199 -7.42 -4.96 -11.21
CA PRO A 199 -7.73 -4.72 -12.61
C PRO A 199 -7.23 -3.36 -13.08
N LEU A 200 -7.23 -2.35 -12.20
CA LEU A 200 -6.74 -1.01 -12.50
C LEU A 200 -5.24 -1.05 -12.83
N LYS A 201 -4.45 -1.73 -12.01
CA LYS A 201 -3.00 -1.83 -12.19
C LYS A 201 -2.62 -2.63 -13.43
N ILE A 202 -3.24 -3.79 -13.60
CA ILE A 202 -3.00 -4.62 -14.80
C ILE A 202 -3.37 -3.85 -16.07
N THR A 203 -4.52 -3.17 -16.06
CA THR A 203 -4.94 -2.33 -17.20
C THR A 203 -3.95 -1.19 -17.47
N GLU A 204 -3.46 -0.51 -16.42
CA GLU A 204 -2.42 0.52 -16.57
C GLU A 204 -1.17 -0.04 -17.25
N MET A 205 -0.69 -1.21 -16.82
CA MET A 205 0.50 -1.84 -17.40
C MET A 205 0.27 -2.24 -18.86
N LEU A 206 -0.89 -2.81 -19.20
CA LEU A 206 -1.28 -3.15 -20.57
C LEU A 206 -1.30 -1.91 -21.48
N LEU A 207 -1.99 -0.86 -21.04
CA LEU A 207 -2.14 0.37 -21.82
C LEU A 207 -0.82 1.12 -21.98
N ASN A 208 0.02 1.16 -20.96
CA ASN A 208 1.34 1.77 -21.03
C ASN A 208 2.24 1.03 -22.04
N ALA A 209 2.28 -0.30 -22.01
CA ALA A 209 3.02 -1.09 -22.97
C ALA A 209 2.50 -0.90 -24.40
N ALA A 210 1.18 -0.91 -24.58
CA ALA A 210 0.55 -0.70 -25.89
C ALA A 210 0.79 0.72 -26.45
N THR A 211 0.65 1.74 -25.60
CA THR A 211 0.86 3.13 -26.00
C THR A 211 2.31 3.40 -26.41
N LEU A 212 3.26 2.86 -25.65
CA LEU A 212 4.67 3.05 -25.92
C LEU A 212 5.13 2.32 -27.17
N SER A 213 4.69 1.08 -27.37
CA SER A 213 5.06 0.26 -28.52
C SER A 213 4.25 0.55 -29.77
N GLN A 214 3.07 1.17 -29.65
CA GLN A 214 2.09 1.38 -30.72
C GLN A 214 1.64 0.08 -31.39
N LYS A 215 1.56 -1.01 -30.62
CA LYS A 215 1.17 -2.35 -31.09
C LYS A 215 -0.13 -2.78 -30.43
N GLN A 216 -0.88 -3.63 -31.12
CA GLN A 216 -2.03 -4.35 -30.56
C GLN A 216 -1.61 -5.69 -29.95
N THR A 217 -0.60 -6.37 -30.52
CA THR A 217 -0.04 -7.59 -29.96
C THR A 217 1.22 -7.26 -29.18
N LEU A 218 1.19 -7.50 -27.87
CA LEU A 218 2.27 -7.18 -26.95
C LEU A 218 3.16 -8.39 -26.67
N SER A 219 4.46 -8.13 -26.49
CA SER A 219 5.51 -9.08 -26.15
C SER A 219 6.21 -8.69 -24.84
N ALA A 220 7.10 -9.52 -24.33
CA ALA A 220 7.92 -9.21 -23.15
C ALA A 220 8.67 -7.88 -23.28
N VAL A 221 9.21 -7.60 -24.46
CA VAL A 221 10.02 -6.38 -24.73
C VAL A 221 9.17 -5.12 -24.52
N ASP A 222 7.89 -5.15 -24.91
CA ASP A 222 7.01 -4.00 -24.77
C ASP A 222 6.74 -3.66 -23.28
N PHE A 223 6.57 -4.68 -22.44
CA PHE A 223 6.47 -4.49 -20.98
C PHE A 223 7.79 -4.07 -20.35
N GLU A 224 8.92 -4.62 -20.79
CA GLU A 224 10.24 -4.20 -20.30
C GLU A 224 10.52 -2.74 -20.59
N GLN A 225 10.21 -2.28 -21.79
CA GLN A 225 10.39 -0.88 -22.17
C GLN A 225 9.48 0.04 -21.34
N ALA A 226 8.21 -0.33 -21.17
CA ALA A 226 7.26 0.44 -20.35
C ALA A 226 7.72 0.52 -18.88
N PHE A 227 8.17 -0.60 -18.32
CA PHE A 227 8.71 -0.66 -16.95
C PHE A 227 9.97 0.20 -16.80
N LYS A 228 10.90 0.08 -17.74
CA LYS A 228 12.14 0.88 -17.75
C LYS A 228 11.83 2.39 -17.81
N GLN A 229 10.96 2.80 -18.74
CA GLN A 229 10.56 4.20 -18.84
C GLN A 229 9.92 4.72 -17.55
N LYS A 230 9.02 3.96 -16.93
CA LYS A 230 8.41 4.33 -15.65
C LYS A 230 9.47 4.48 -14.56
N ASN A 231 10.41 3.54 -14.47
CA ASN A 231 11.52 3.60 -13.52
C ASN A 231 12.46 4.79 -13.74
N GLU A 232 12.70 5.19 -14.98
CA GLU A 232 13.49 6.38 -15.32
C GLU A 232 12.76 7.67 -14.93
N GLN A 233 11.46 7.76 -15.23
CA GLN A 233 10.63 8.90 -14.85
C GLN A 233 10.58 9.12 -13.34
N HIS A 234 10.52 8.05 -12.57
CA HIS A 234 10.43 8.09 -11.11
C HIS A 234 11.80 8.08 -10.41
N GLY A 235 12.87 7.84 -11.15
CA GLY A 235 14.19 7.52 -10.60
C GLY A 235 15.06 8.72 -10.23
N PHE A 236 14.58 9.96 -10.29
CA PHE A 236 15.43 11.14 -10.08
C PHE A 236 16.20 11.12 -8.76
N LEU A 237 15.52 10.88 -7.64
CA LEU A 237 16.16 10.85 -6.32
C LEU A 237 17.12 9.67 -6.19
N ARG A 238 16.74 8.50 -6.68
CA ARG A 238 17.61 7.32 -6.71
C ARG A 238 18.90 7.59 -7.50
N GLU A 239 18.79 8.13 -8.70
CA GLU A 239 19.95 8.42 -9.55
C GLU A 239 20.87 9.46 -8.91
N ARG A 240 20.30 10.44 -8.21
CA ARG A 240 21.06 11.43 -7.46
C ARG A 240 21.82 10.80 -6.30
N THR A 241 21.15 9.98 -5.49
CA THR A 241 21.79 9.24 -4.39
C THR A 241 22.93 8.36 -4.89
N TYR A 242 22.70 7.61 -5.99
CA TYR A 242 23.74 6.75 -6.55
C TYR A 242 24.91 7.58 -7.15
N ALA A 243 24.62 8.73 -7.74
CA ALA A 243 25.67 9.63 -8.22
C ALA A 243 26.52 10.17 -7.06
N ASP A 244 25.93 10.51 -5.93
CA ASP A 244 26.66 10.97 -4.73
C ASP A 244 27.58 9.85 -4.19
N ILE A 245 27.14 8.60 -4.21
CA ILE A 245 27.97 7.44 -3.84
C ILE A 245 29.10 7.21 -4.85
N LEU A 246 28.80 7.28 -6.15
CA LEU A 246 29.79 7.07 -7.20
C LEU A 246 30.84 8.17 -7.28
N ASN A 247 30.46 9.40 -6.93
CA ASN A 247 31.34 10.55 -6.86
C ASN A 247 32.01 10.74 -5.48
N GLU A 248 31.89 9.75 -4.59
CA GLU A 248 32.49 9.73 -3.26
C GLU A 248 32.04 10.89 -2.33
N GLN A 249 30.91 11.51 -2.64
CA GLN A 249 30.27 12.45 -1.72
C GLN A 249 29.66 11.73 -0.51
N ILE A 250 29.13 10.53 -0.77
CA ILE A 250 28.78 9.52 0.24
C ILE A 250 29.77 8.38 0.05
N TYR A 251 30.59 8.13 1.06
CA TYR A 251 31.62 7.11 0.97
C TYR A 251 31.06 5.72 1.26
N VAL A 252 31.08 4.84 0.27
CA VAL A 252 30.76 3.43 0.36
C VAL A 252 31.86 2.64 -0.33
N GLU A 253 32.53 1.75 0.40
CA GLU A 253 33.57 0.87 -0.16
C GLU A 253 32.94 -0.39 -0.73
N THR A 254 33.40 -0.81 -1.91
CA THR A 254 32.90 -2.03 -2.60
C THR A 254 34.01 -3.04 -2.91
N ASN A 255 35.20 -2.82 -2.37
CA ASN A 255 36.36 -3.70 -2.53
C ASN A 255 37.22 -3.69 -1.26
N GLY A 256 38.07 -4.70 -1.14
CA GLY A 256 38.97 -4.82 0.00
C GLY A 256 38.30 -5.38 1.26
N GLU A 257 39.03 -5.26 2.36
CA GLU A 257 38.63 -5.78 3.67
C GLU A 257 38.96 -4.74 4.74
N ILE A 258 38.02 -4.49 5.67
CA ILE A 258 38.16 -3.48 6.73
C ILE A 258 37.65 -4.06 8.05
N VAL A 259 38.41 -3.87 9.14
CA VAL A 259 37.98 -4.24 10.50
C VAL A 259 36.98 -3.19 10.99
N GLY A 260 35.88 -3.66 11.58
CA GLY A 260 34.87 -2.76 12.17
C GLY A 260 34.07 -1.93 11.16
N GLN A 261 34.00 -2.37 9.90
CA GLN A 261 33.16 -1.73 8.88
C GLN A 261 32.43 -2.77 8.03
N ILE A 262 31.16 -2.48 7.72
CA ILE A 262 30.32 -3.34 6.88
C ILE A 262 29.37 -2.48 6.04
N ASN A 263 28.94 -3.02 4.89
CA ASN A 263 27.85 -2.45 4.10
C ASN A 263 26.52 -3.07 4.53
N GLY A 264 25.70 -2.29 5.25
CA GLY A 264 24.30 -2.58 5.47
C GLY A 264 23.46 -2.18 4.26
N LEU A 265 22.22 -2.63 4.20
CA LEU A 265 21.27 -2.30 3.13
C LEU A 265 19.97 -1.75 3.72
N SER A 266 19.55 -0.61 3.21
CA SER A 266 18.29 0.03 3.53
C SER A 266 17.42 0.24 2.30
N VAL A 267 16.12 0.41 2.52
CA VAL A 267 15.19 0.89 1.51
C VAL A 267 14.86 2.33 1.87
N ILE A 268 15.00 3.21 0.90
CA ILE A 268 14.71 4.62 1.05
C ILE A 268 13.35 4.95 0.46
N GLU A 269 12.52 5.60 1.26
CA GLU A 269 11.22 6.14 0.87
C GLU A 269 11.22 7.64 1.13
N TYR A 270 10.88 8.43 0.13
CA TYR A 270 10.74 9.88 0.30
C TYR A 270 9.26 10.28 0.35
N PRO A 271 8.83 11.08 1.32
CA PRO A 271 7.47 11.60 1.37
C PRO A 271 7.09 12.30 0.05
N GLY A 272 5.91 11.94 -0.48
CA GLY A 272 5.40 12.53 -1.73
C GLY A 272 5.93 11.88 -3.01
N THR A 273 6.73 10.82 -2.91
CA THR A 273 7.14 10.02 -4.06
C THR A 273 6.49 8.62 -4.01
N PRO A 274 6.09 8.05 -5.16
CA PRO A 274 5.48 6.72 -5.20
C PRO A 274 6.51 5.58 -5.29
N VAL A 275 7.79 5.86 -5.07
CA VAL A 275 8.88 4.92 -5.37
C VAL A 275 9.81 4.82 -4.19
N CYS A 276 10.15 3.59 -3.84
CA CYS A 276 11.26 3.25 -2.97
C CYS A 276 12.43 2.67 -3.78
N PHE A 277 13.62 2.72 -3.21
CA PHE A 277 14.81 2.09 -3.78
C PHE A 277 15.80 1.69 -2.69
N GLY A 278 16.62 0.70 -2.97
CA GLY A 278 17.66 0.25 -2.06
C GLY A 278 18.92 1.10 -2.15
N GLU A 279 19.57 1.30 -1.01
CA GLU A 279 20.91 1.88 -0.97
C GLU A 279 21.80 1.14 0.05
N PRO A 280 23.11 1.05 -0.22
CA PRO A 280 24.08 0.59 0.77
C PRO A 280 24.35 1.70 1.80
N SER A 281 24.40 1.32 3.06
CA SER A 281 24.77 2.18 4.18
C SER A 281 26.07 1.68 4.80
N ARG A 282 27.07 2.53 4.92
CA ARG A 282 28.33 2.17 5.59
C ARG A 282 28.12 2.23 7.10
N ILE A 283 28.27 1.09 7.77
CA ILE A 283 28.15 0.96 9.21
C ILE A 283 29.55 0.71 9.77
N SER A 284 29.94 1.52 10.75
CA SER A 284 31.23 1.39 11.42
C SER A 284 31.09 1.15 12.92
N CYS A 285 32.06 0.43 13.48
CA CYS A 285 32.13 0.16 14.91
C CYS A 285 33.56 0.31 15.40
N LEU A 286 33.74 1.11 16.45
CA LEU A 286 34.99 1.22 17.18
C LEU A 286 34.81 0.67 18.60
N VAL A 287 35.76 -0.17 19.03
CA VAL A 287 35.76 -0.78 20.35
C VAL A 287 36.92 -0.26 21.19
N GLN A 288 36.67 0.04 22.44
CA GLN A 288 37.64 0.51 23.41
C GLN A 288 37.47 -0.24 24.74
N PHE A 289 38.51 -0.24 25.56
CA PHE A 289 38.37 -0.67 26.95
C PHE A 289 37.41 0.28 27.66
N GLY A 290 36.40 -0.25 28.34
CA GLY A 290 35.35 0.55 28.96
C GLY A 290 34.47 -0.25 29.89
N ASP A 291 33.43 0.38 30.32
CA ASP A 291 32.48 -0.08 31.35
C ASP A 291 31.23 -0.80 30.79
N GLY A 292 31.26 -1.21 29.53
CA GLY A 292 30.24 -2.05 28.92
C GLY A 292 29.13 -1.27 28.20
N GLU A 293 29.35 0.00 27.90
CA GLU A 293 28.37 0.77 27.15
C GLU A 293 28.60 0.61 25.62
N VAL A 294 27.58 0.18 24.90
CA VAL A 294 27.54 0.26 23.43
C VAL A 294 26.72 1.49 23.05
N VAL A 295 27.42 2.50 22.50
CA VAL A 295 26.81 3.76 22.11
C VAL A 295 26.36 3.68 20.65
N ASP A 296 25.06 3.73 20.45
CA ASP A 296 24.45 3.98 19.15
C ASP A 296 24.34 5.49 18.92
N VAL A 297 25.12 6.00 17.97
CA VAL A 297 25.23 7.43 17.70
C VAL A 297 23.93 7.99 17.13
N GLU A 298 23.24 7.24 16.30
CA GLU A 298 21.97 7.66 15.71
C GLU A 298 20.91 7.84 16.78
N ARG A 299 20.78 6.87 17.71
CA ARG A 299 19.84 6.94 18.81
C ARG A 299 20.15 8.08 19.76
N LYS A 300 21.44 8.32 20.05
CA LYS A 300 21.87 9.39 20.93
C LYS A 300 21.58 10.79 20.36
N ASN A 301 21.48 10.90 19.03
CA ASN A 301 21.17 12.14 18.34
C ASN A 301 19.72 12.21 17.84
N GLU A 302 18.83 11.32 18.31
CA GLU A 302 17.42 11.28 17.92
C GLU A 302 17.18 11.04 16.40
N LEU A 303 18.15 10.39 15.74
CA LEU A 303 18.07 9.99 14.31
C LEU A 303 17.67 8.53 14.15
N ALA A 304 17.36 7.83 15.22
CA ALA A 304 16.97 6.43 15.20
C ALA A 304 15.54 6.23 15.72
N GLY A 305 14.72 5.54 14.96
CA GLY A 305 13.39 5.11 15.36
C GLY A 305 13.40 3.99 16.41
N ASN A 306 12.22 3.68 16.93
CA ASN A 306 12.06 2.69 17.99
C ASN A 306 12.43 1.27 17.57
N LEU A 307 12.17 0.89 16.31
CA LEU A 307 12.50 -0.44 15.79
C LEU A 307 14.00 -0.62 15.62
N HIS A 308 14.71 0.41 15.17
CA HIS A 308 16.16 0.42 15.12
C HIS A 308 16.77 0.25 16.52
N GLY A 309 16.30 1.02 17.51
CA GLY A 309 16.75 0.91 18.89
C GLY A 309 16.53 -0.49 19.48
N LYS A 310 15.41 -1.13 19.16
CA LYS A 310 15.13 -2.52 19.52
C LYS A 310 16.13 -3.48 18.87
N GLY A 311 16.43 -3.34 17.58
CA GLY A 311 17.41 -4.14 16.86
C GLY A 311 18.81 -4.05 17.47
N MET A 312 19.22 -2.85 17.90
CA MET A 312 20.47 -2.62 18.60
C MET A 312 20.56 -3.42 19.91
N MET A 313 19.56 -3.27 20.78
CA MET A 313 19.52 -3.97 22.07
C MET A 313 19.53 -5.50 21.90
N ILE A 314 18.86 -6.01 20.88
CA ILE A 314 18.85 -7.45 20.57
C ILE A 314 20.24 -7.91 20.11
N SER A 315 20.92 -7.14 19.28
CA SER A 315 22.29 -7.45 18.81
C SER A 315 23.28 -7.51 20.00
N GLU A 316 23.18 -6.58 20.93
CA GLU A 316 23.98 -6.57 22.16
C GLU A 316 23.68 -7.80 23.04
N ALA A 317 22.39 -8.13 23.24
CA ALA A 317 21.97 -9.28 24.02
C ALA A 317 22.44 -10.60 23.37
N CYS A 318 22.35 -10.70 22.06
CA CYS A 318 22.85 -11.84 21.31
C CYS A 318 24.37 -12.03 21.49
N LEU A 319 25.14 -10.93 21.37
CA LEU A 319 26.59 -10.95 21.57
C LEU A 319 26.95 -11.40 23.00
N ALA A 320 26.29 -10.83 24.02
CA ALA A 320 26.51 -11.22 25.40
C ALA A 320 26.20 -12.70 25.67
N SER A 321 25.15 -13.21 25.05
CA SER A 321 24.76 -14.62 25.12
C SER A 321 25.80 -15.55 24.48
N ILE A 322 26.29 -15.22 23.30
CA ILE A 322 27.28 -16.02 22.58
C ILE A 322 28.63 -16.03 23.30
N LEU A 323 29.02 -14.90 23.91
CA LEU A 323 30.26 -14.79 24.66
C LEU A 323 30.15 -15.35 26.08
N GLU A 324 28.97 -15.86 26.49
CA GLU A 324 28.69 -16.40 27.83
C GLU A 324 29.09 -15.44 28.95
N LEU A 325 28.87 -14.13 28.76
CA LEU A 325 29.25 -13.13 29.73
C LEU A 325 28.26 -13.10 30.92
N PRO A 326 28.74 -13.20 32.15
CA PRO A 326 27.88 -13.30 33.32
C PRO A 326 27.23 -11.97 33.74
N SER A 327 27.70 -10.84 33.19
CA SER A 327 27.24 -9.51 33.52
C SER A 327 27.55 -8.53 32.38
N GLN A 328 27.99 -7.35 32.70
CA GLN A 328 28.32 -6.26 31.80
C GLN A 328 29.41 -6.62 30.78
N LEU A 329 29.32 -6.09 29.54
CA LEU A 329 30.35 -6.25 28.52
C LEU A 329 31.67 -5.60 28.99
N PRO A 330 32.85 -6.24 28.83
CA PRO A 330 34.12 -5.73 29.35
C PRO A 330 34.76 -4.68 28.41
N PHE A 331 33.97 -4.09 27.53
CA PHE A 331 34.41 -3.11 26.55
C PHE A 331 33.30 -2.10 26.29
N SER A 332 33.65 -0.93 25.80
CA SER A 332 32.72 0.05 25.23
C SER A 332 32.86 0.09 23.71
N ALA A 333 31.77 0.24 23.01
CA ALA A 333 31.75 0.34 21.56
C ALA A 333 30.97 1.59 21.11
N SER A 334 31.41 2.17 20.00
CA SER A 334 30.71 3.24 19.31
C SER A 334 30.30 2.73 17.92
N LEU A 335 29.02 2.74 17.64
CA LEU A 335 28.44 2.30 16.38
C LEU A 335 27.81 3.47 15.65
N VAL A 336 28.11 3.60 14.35
CA VAL A 336 27.70 4.73 13.52
C VAL A 336 27.23 4.23 12.15
N PHE A 337 26.09 4.75 11.68
CA PHE A 337 25.70 4.72 10.27
C PHE A 337 26.31 5.95 9.59
N GLU A 338 27.44 5.74 8.95
CA GLU A 338 28.25 6.82 8.42
C GLU A 338 27.54 7.62 7.35
N GLN A 339 27.62 8.95 7.46
CA GLN A 339 26.99 9.88 6.52
C GLN A 339 25.49 9.68 6.31
N SER A 340 24.79 9.14 7.30
CA SER A 340 23.33 9.13 7.36
C SER A 340 22.84 10.37 8.11
N TYR A 341 21.98 11.15 7.46
CA TYR A 341 21.44 12.40 8.01
C TYR A 341 19.91 12.37 8.14
N GLY A 342 19.30 11.30 7.68
CA GLY A 342 17.88 11.02 7.84
C GLY A 342 17.60 10.09 9.00
N GLU A 343 16.34 10.01 9.41
CA GLU A 343 15.89 9.04 10.41
C GLU A 343 16.07 7.62 9.89
N ILE A 344 16.72 6.78 10.72
CA ILE A 344 16.87 5.35 10.47
C ILE A 344 15.87 4.61 11.34
N ASP A 345 15.00 3.84 10.76
CA ASP A 345 14.10 2.95 11.49
C ASP A 345 14.09 1.54 10.87
N GLY A 346 13.61 0.58 11.68
CA GLY A 346 13.61 -0.83 11.33
C GLY A 346 14.76 -1.62 11.98
N ASP A 347 14.52 -2.90 12.17
CA ASP A 347 15.44 -3.84 12.80
C ASP A 347 16.26 -4.65 11.78
N SER A 348 16.08 -4.42 10.49
CA SER A 348 16.73 -5.17 9.38
C SER A 348 18.24 -4.98 9.29
N ALA A 349 18.80 -4.01 10.01
CA ALA A 349 20.24 -3.81 10.14
C ALA A 349 20.86 -4.56 11.32
N SER A 350 20.08 -5.20 12.19
CA SER A 350 20.58 -5.83 13.43
C SER A 350 21.62 -6.91 13.16
N LEU A 351 21.51 -7.66 12.07
CA LEU A 351 22.54 -8.63 11.66
C LEU A 351 23.85 -7.95 11.23
N ALA A 352 23.76 -6.81 10.52
CA ALA A 352 24.94 -6.02 10.15
C ALA A 352 25.61 -5.42 11.39
N ILE A 353 24.83 -4.90 12.31
CA ILE A 353 25.30 -4.35 13.61
C ILE A 353 26.02 -5.43 14.42
N PHE A 354 25.43 -6.61 14.54
CA PHE A 354 26.06 -7.76 15.22
C PHE A 354 27.38 -8.12 14.54
N SER A 355 27.39 -8.21 13.21
CA SER A 355 28.58 -8.59 12.44
C SER A 355 29.73 -7.58 12.60
N VAL A 356 29.43 -6.29 12.57
CA VAL A 356 30.46 -5.25 12.71
C VAL A 356 31.00 -5.14 14.14
N LEU A 357 30.16 -5.42 15.16
CA LEU A 357 30.60 -5.55 16.56
C LEU A 357 31.57 -6.72 16.73
N VAL A 358 31.24 -7.89 16.19
CA VAL A 358 32.11 -9.07 16.24
C VAL A 358 33.44 -8.80 15.51
N SER A 359 33.40 -8.16 14.34
CA SER A 359 34.60 -7.76 13.62
C SER A 359 35.52 -6.84 14.42
N ALA A 360 34.94 -5.77 15.00
CA ALA A 360 35.69 -4.81 15.82
C ALA A 360 36.30 -5.45 17.08
N LEU A 361 35.59 -6.39 17.73
CA LEU A 361 36.05 -7.11 18.90
C LEU A 361 37.13 -8.13 18.62
N SER A 362 37.02 -8.81 17.48
CA SER A 362 37.95 -9.91 17.10
C SER A 362 39.14 -9.43 16.27
N ASP A 363 39.16 -8.17 15.87
CA ASP A 363 40.14 -7.62 14.91
C ASP A 363 40.17 -8.38 13.57
N LEU A 364 39.03 -9.00 13.19
CA LEU A 364 38.86 -9.71 11.93
C LEU A 364 38.21 -8.79 10.89
N PRO A 365 38.85 -8.61 9.74
CA PRO A 365 38.31 -7.72 8.71
C PRO A 365 37.07 -8.35 8.02
N LEU A 366 36.16 -7.48 7.60
CA LEU A 366 35.01 -7.83 6.81
C LEU A 366 35.19 -7.41 5.35
N PRO A 367 34.78 -8.26 4.38
CA PRO A 367 34.90 -7.96 2.96
C PRO A 367 33.91 -6.86 2.57
N GLN A 368 34.42 -5.77 1.98
CA GLN A 368 33.61 -4.61 1.59
C GLN A 368 32.88 -4.79 0.25
N ASN A 369 33.21 -5.82 -0.50
CA ASN A 369 32.47 -6.26 -1.70
C ASN A 369 31.20 -7.04 -1.37
N ILE A 370 30.92 -7.27 -0.10
CA ILE A 370 29.72 -7.95 0.39
C ILE A 370 28.87 -6.94 1.18
N ALA A 371 27.59 -6.87 0.84
CA ALA A 371 26.59 -6.18 1.66
C ALA A 371 25.74 -7.21 2.42
N ILE A 372 25.11 -6.77 3.52
CA ILE A 372 24.32 -7.66 4.38
C ILE A 372 23.02 -7.00 4.81
N THR A 373 21.95 -7.79 4.83
CA THR A 373 20.69 -7.42 5.48
C THR A 373 20.11 -8.63 6.21
N GLY A 374 19.43 -8.38 7.30
CA GLY A 374 18.79 -9.42 8.12
C GLY A 374 18.46 -8.89 9.51
N THR A 375 17.44 -9.48 10.11
CA THR A 375 17.13 -9.30 11.53
C THR A 375 17.69 -10.48 12.31
N ILE A 376 18.40 -10.22 13.39
CA ILE A 376 18.90 -11.27 14.30
C ILE A 376 18.08 -11.22 15.61
N ASP A 377 17.77 -12.38 16.19
CA ASP A 377 17.19 -12.45 17.51
C ASP A 377 18.27 -12.65 18.61
N GLN A 378 17.86 -12.58 19.85
CA GLN A 378 18.80 -12.72 20.99
C GLN A 378 19.44 -14.10 21.12
N PHE A 379 18.95 -15.10 20.37
CA PHE A 379 19.52 -16.46 20.32
C PHE A 379 20.43 -16.68 19.13
N GLY A 380 20.58 -15.67 18.25
CA GLY A 380 21.42 -15.74 17.05
C GLY A 380 20.72 -16.28 15.81
N LEU A 381 19.39 -16.45 15.83
CA LEU A 381 18.64 -16.84 14.65
C LEU A 381 18.40 -15.63 13.76
N VAL A 382 18.55 -15.83 12.44
CA VAL A 382 18.35 -14.79 11.44
C VAL A 382 16.96 -14.91 10.85
N HIS A 383 16.23 -13.78 10.82
CA HIS A 383 14.86 -13.68 10.36
C HIS A 383 14.74 -12.86 9.09
N ALA A 384 13.61 -13.03 8.39
CA ALA A 384 13.27 -12.34 7.16
C ALA A 384 13.18 -10.81 7.35
N VAL A 385 13.44 -10.10 6.26
CA VAL A 385 13.32 -8.63 6.16
C VAL A 385 12.56 -8.27 4.90
N GLY A 386 11.92 -7.09 4.87
CA GLY A 386 11.26 -6.56 3.68
C GLY A 386 12.22 -5.85 2.72
N GLY A 387 11.76 -5.58 1.49
CA GLY A 387 12.47 -4.82 0.49
C GLY A 387 13.76 -5.47 -0.03
N VAL A 388 13.85 -6.81 0.01
CA VAL A 388 15.09 -7.53 -0.33
C VAL A 388 15.49 -7.31 -1.78
N ASN A 389 14.54 -7.27 -2.70
CA ASN A 389 14.81 -7.03 -4.13
C ASN A 389 15.42 -5.64 -4.35
N ASP A 390 14.82 -4.60 -3.77
CA ASP A 390 15.33 -3.23 -3.88
C ASP A 390 16.70 -3.09 -3.25
N LYS A 391 16.91 -3.69 -2.07
CA LYS A 391 18.21 -3.72 -1.37
C LYS A 391 19.31 -4.33 -2.22
N ILE A 392 19.06 -5.50 -2.82
CA ILE A 392 20.02 -6.18 -3.70
C ILE A 392 20.31 -5.34 -4.94
N GLU A 393 19.27 -4.84 -5.60
CA GLU A 393 19.40 -4.03 -6.82
C GLU A 393 20.15 -2.72 -6.58
N GLY A 394 19.94 -2.08 -5.44
CA GLY A 394 20.66 -0.87 -5.07
C GLY A 394 22.16 -1.10 -4.97
N PHE A 395 22.59 -2.11 -4.21
CA PHE A 395 24.01 -2.46 -4.09
C PHE A 395 24.59 -2.98 -5.40
N PHE A 396 23.85 -3.82 -6.12
CA PHE A 396 24.25 -4.32 -7.44
C PHE A 396 24.51 -3.16 -8.42
N THR A 397 23.60 -2.18 -8.47
CA THR A 397 23.72 -1.03 -9.37
C THR A 397 25.02 -0.22 -9.10
N ILE A 398 25.33 0.02 -7.83
CA ILE A 398 26.57 0.70 -7.45
C ILE A 398 27.80 -0.13 -7.88
N CYS A 399 27.81 -1.43 -7.58
CA CYS A 399 28.90 -2.32 -7.97
C CYS A 399 29.05 -2.42 -9.49
N GLN A 400 27.93 -2.51 -10.22
CA GLN A 400 27.93 -2.56 -11.69
C GLN A 400 28.53 -1.31 -12.31
N ARG A 401 28.16 -0.13 -11.82
CA ARG A 401 28.66 1.16 -12.32
C ARG A 401 30.15 1.36 -11.99
N ARG A 402 30.66 0.74 -10.93
CA ARG A 402 32.09 0.73 -10.59
C ARG A 402 32.88 -0.35 -11.32
N GLY A 403 32.22 -1.32 -11.92
CA GLY A 403 32.79 -2.48 -12.59
C GLY A 403 32.73 -3.76 -11.75
N LEU A 404 31.97 -4.73 -12.22
CA LEU A 404 31.83 -6.04 -11.54
C LEU A 404 33.13 -6.83 -11.65
N THR A 405 33.57 -7.41 -10.52
CA THR A 405 34.73 -8.31 -10.44
C THR A 405 34.32 -9.77 -10.34
N GLY A 406 33.04 -10.05 -10.21
CA GLY A 406 32.50 -11.40 -9.93
C GLY A 406 32.66 -11.87 -8.48
N LYS A 407 33.12 -10.96 -7.59
CA LYS A 407 33.28 -11.24 -6.15
C LYS A 407 32.26 -10.49 -5.29
N GLN A 408 31.50 -9.58 -5.88
CA GLN A 408 30.44 -8.85 -5.18
C GLN A 408 29.29 -9.79 -4.83
N GLY A 409 28.69 -9.58 -3.67
CA GLY A 409 27.58 -10.38 -3.20
C GLY A 409 26.74 -9.68 -2.14
N VAL A 410 25.60 -10.28 -1.84
CA VAL A 410 24.71 -9.85 -0.76
C VAL A 410 24.37 -11.04 0.11
N ILE A 411 24.53 -10.89 1.41
CA ILE A 411 24.07 -11.86 2.40
C ILE A 411 22.65 -11.48 2.81
N ILE A 412 21.74 -12.43 2.63
CA ILE A 412 20.31 -12.30 2.97
C ILE A 412 19.85 -13.46 3.85
N PRO A 413 18.78 -13.31 4.63
CA PRO A 413 18.19 -14.41 5.36
C PRO A 413 17.70 -15.51 4.41
N ALA A 414 17.94 -16.78 4.75
CA ALA A 414 17.50 -17.92 3.92
C ALA A 414 15.98 -17.92 3.67
N THR A 415 15.21 -17.43 4.64
CA THR A 415 13.74 -17.31 4.55
C THR A 415 13.28 -16.30 3.48
N THR A 416 14.14 -15.35 3.08
CA THR A 416 13.79 -14.33 2.06
C THR A 416 14.01 -14.82 0.63
N ILE A 417 14.56 -16.03 0.41
CA ILE A 417 14.77 -16.57 -0.94
C ILE A 417 13.45 -16.66 -1.73
N GLN A 418 12.33 -16.92 -1.05
CA GLN A 418 11.02 -16.96 -1.70
C GLN A 418 10.52 -15.60 -2.18
N GLN A 419 11.08 -14.51 -1.65
CA GLN A 419 10.73 -13.15 -2.01
C GLN A 419 11.50 -12.64 -3.25
N LEU A 420 12.55 -13.36 -3.66
CA LEU A 420 13.40 -12.91 -4.76
C LEU A 420 12.67 -12.95 -6.10
N SER A 421 12.68 -11.81 -6.78
CA SER A 421 12.16 -11.61 -8.14
C SER A 421 13.05 -10.61 -8.91
N LEU A 422 14.35 -10.90 -8.95
CA LEU A 422 15.40 -10.08 -9.59
C LEU A 422 15.41 -10.25 -11.10
#